data_4fb701a16d4727e669fd8449f414b45b
#
_entry.id   4fb701a16d4727e669fd8449f414b45b
#
_cell.length_a   1.000
_cell.length_b   1.000
_cell.length_c   1.000
_cell.angle_alpha   90.00
_cell.angle_beta   90.00
_cell.angle_gamma   90.00
#
_symmetry.space_group_name_H-M   'P 1'
#
loop_
_entity.id
_entity.type
_entity.pdbx_description
1 polymer ?
#
loop_
_entity_poly.entity_id
_entity_poly.type
_entity_poly.pdbx_seq_one_letter_code
_entity_poly.pdbx_strand_id
1 'polypeptide(L)'
;MRTISRGAWLAAALTLLALSSCSAPGAGAARPAPLREARCELGDSVGAPGDPPGIVVAHRPAASGQYLGSPSLLAASDGTLYVSHDVFGPRRPEPRQTHVYASQDGGRSWVARAVVEGQFWSSLFEHQGALYLLGTETGLGAVVIRRSRDGGATWTDPASEETGRLLHEGRHHTAPMPVVLHEGRLWASFEELLPPFAWPRSLSPYLLSVDADADLLDATAWQRSVAISFPDEGPGEGWLETQPVITPGGGVRLLSRVDVRGEHERMAVLGWDGERLQVLGFPRFAGGSKKFTVRWDPSTRRYWTLVNEVEEEPVRLPAAVRNRLTLVSSRDLESWSSHAVLLSHEDVDHTGFQYADLALVGEDLVFVSRTAYPEVSGPANDYHNSNYITFHRLARYAECAARAR
;
A
#
# COMPACT_ATOMS: atom_id res chain seq x y z
N MET A 1 52.96 48.54 -26.12
CA MET A 1 52.95 49.86 -26.80
C MET A 1 51.67 50.59 -26.44
N ARG A 2 51.82 51.68 -25.68
CA ARG A 2 51.08 52.97 -25.72
C ARG A 2 49.53 52.83 -25.49
N THR A 3 48.87 53.61 -24.67
CA THR A 3 49.06 54.70 -23.69
C THR A 3 47.68 55.04 -23.17
N ILE A 4 47.51 55.12 -21.91
CA ILE A 4 47.05 56.15 -20.98
C ILE A 4 46.19 57.28 -21.63
N SER A 5 45.02 57.55 -21.06
CA SER A 5 44.72 58.91 -20.58
C SER A 5 43.52 58.95 -19.64
N ARG A 6 43.68 59.68 -18.67
CA ARG A 6 43.10 60.23 -17.47
C ARG A 6 42.17 61.41 -17.83
N GLY A 7 41.30 61.70 -16.90
CA GLY A 7 40.69 63.01 -16.70
C GLY A 7 39.20 62.91 -16.44
N ALA A 8 38.57 63.54 -15.53
CA ALA A 8 38.86 64.41 -14.42
C ALA A 8 37.44 64.75 -13.81
N TRP A 9 37.37 64.81 -12.56
CA TRP A 9 36.50 65.50 -11.61
C TRP A 9 35.51 66.55 -12.12
N LEU A 10 34.24 66.53 -11.56
CA LEU A 10 33.59 67.74 -11.10
C LEU A 10 32.57 67.42 -10.00
N ALA A 11 32.80 68.00 -8.85
CA ALA A 11 31.93 68.05 -7.69
C ALA A 11 30.94 69.21 -7.84
N ALA A 12 29.70 68.98 -7.42
CA ALA A 12 28.85 70.12 -7.09
C ALA A 12 27.99 69.73 -5.85
N ALA A 13 28.14 70.57 -4.87
CA ALA A 13 27.47 70.50 -3.57
C ALA A 13 26.16 71.32 -3.56
N LEU A 14 25.40 71.12 -2.45
CA LEU A 14 24.31 71.94 -1.89
C LEU A 14 22.91 71.64 -2.43
N THR A 15 21.87 71.46 -1.62
CA THR A 15 21.41 72.20 -0.45
C THR A 15 20.40 71.39 0.35
N LEU A 16 20.51 71.43 1.69
CA LEU A 16 19.47 70.96 2.62
C LEU A 16 18.24 71.88 2.58
N LEU A 17 17.06 71.26 2.48
CA LEU A 17 15.81 71.87 2.92
C LEU A 17 15.10 70.86 3.81
N ALA A 18 15.05 71.17 5.10
CA ALA A 18 14.29 70.47 6.10
C ALA A 18 12.79 70.80 5.95
N LEU A 19 11.97 69.81 5.67
CA LEU A 19 10.51 69.87 5.82
C LEU A 19 10.10 68.87 6.87
N SER A 20 9.71 69.39 8.05
CA SER A 20 9.04 68.64 9.08
C SER A 20 7.65 68.23 8.61
N SER A 21 7.41 66.92 8.45
CA SER A 21 6.08 66.38 8.29
C SER A 21 5.77 65.47 9.45
N CYS A 22 4.71 65.80 10.14
CA CYS A 22 4.08 64.97 11.20
C CYS A 22 3.71 63.62 10.61
N SER A 23 4.31 62.54 11.14
CA SER A 23 3.90 61.17 10.83
C SER A 23 2.80 60.72 11.78
N ALA A 24 1.61 60.40 11.29
CA ALA A 24 0.61 59.62 11.99
C ALA A 24 1.10 58.19 12.26
N PRO A 25 0.70 57.55 13.38
CA PRO A 25 1.13 56.18 13.65
C PRO A 25 0.46 55.25 12.65
N GLY A 26 1.26 54.70 11.70
CA GLY A 26 0.84 53.68 10.79
C GLY A 26 0.47 52.39 11.52
N ALA A 27 -0.73 51.89 11.26
CA ALA A 27 -1.15 50.56 11.67
C ALA A 27 -0.11 49.53 11.17
N GLY A 28 0.59 48.91 12.08
CA GLY A 28 1.55 47.83 11.79
C GLY A 28 0.80 46.68 11.09
N ALA A 29 1.10 46.49 9.81
CA ALA A 29 0.69 45.27 9.14
C ALA A 29 1.29 44.08 9.93
N ALA A 30 0.40 43.25 10.47
CA ALA A 30 0.81 42.02 11.12
C ALA A 30 1.67 41.21 10.13
N ARG A 31 2.91 40.91 10.47
CA ARG A 31 3.74 39.97 9.75
C ARG A 31 2.92 38.69 9.58
N PRO A 32 2.77 38.13 8.37
CA PRO A 32 2.15 36.82 8.20
C PRO A 32 2.95 35.85 9.09
N ALA A 33 2.23 35.08 9.89
CA ALA A 33 2.83 34.02 10.69
C ALA A 33 3.68 33.15 9.74
N PRO A 34 4.88 32.72 10.14
CA PRO A 34 5.70 31.85 9.31
C PRO A 34 4.83 30.63 8.98
N LEU A 35 4.66 30.36 7.68
CA LEU A 35 4.04 29.12 7.20
C LEU A 35 4.75 28.01 7.94
N ARG A 36 4.05 27.32 8.87
CA ARG A 36 4.57 26.11 9.50
C ARG A 36 5.00 25.20 8.34
N GLU A 37 6.29 24.93 8.27
CA GLU A 37 6.78 23.91 7.34
C GLU A 37 5.95 22.65 7.61
N ALA A 38 5.06 22.31 6.69
CA ALA A 38 4.30 21.10 6.78
C ALA A 38 5.32 19.95 6.75
N ARG A 39 5.49 19.24 7.83
CA ARG A 39 6.36 18.07 7.91
C ARG A 39 5.56 16.89 7.38
N CYS A 40 6.15 16.11 6.46
CA CYS A 40 5.61 14.81 6.04
C CYS A 40 5.85 13.80 7.16
N GLU A 41 5.22 14.05 8.30
CA GLU A 41 5.32 13.22 9.50
C GLU A 41 3.93 12.67 9.83
N LEU A 42 3.89 11.43 10.29
CA LEU A 42 2.67 10.86 10.83
C LEU A 42 2.19 11.73 12.00
N GLY A 43 0.90 12.06 12.02
CA GLY A 43 0.27 12.72 13.18
C GLY A 43 0.47 11.89 14.44
N ASP A 44 0.10 12.47 15.62
CA ASP A 44 0.33 11.91 16.96
C ASP A 44 -0.15 10.46 17.15
N SER A 45 0.57 9.55 16.52
CA SER A 45 0.46 8.10 16.71
C SER A 45 1.65 7.56 17.50
N VAL A 46 2.22 8.40 18.37
CA VAL A 46 3.31 7.99 19.27
C VAL A 46 2.64 7.28 20.44
N GLY A 47 2.65 5.93 20.41
CA GLY A 47 2.38 5.12 21.60
C GLY A 47 3.35 5.50 22.74
N ALA A 48 3.07 5.01 23.95
CA ALA A 48 4.03 5.13 25.04
C ALA A 48 5.38 4.51 24.65
N PRO A 49 6.51 4.91 25.25
CA PRO A 49 7.78 4.26 25.00
C PRO A 49 7.67 2.74 25.18
N GLY A 50 7.93 1.97 24.13
CA GLY A 50 7.78 0.52 24.10
C GLY A 50 6.51 0.01 23.39
N ASP A 51 5.57 0.90 23.02
CA ASP A 51 4.44 0.55 22.17
C ASP A 51 4.83 0.62 20.69
N PRO A 52 4.19 -0.19 19.80
CA PRO A 52 4.41 -0.05 18.38
C PRO A 52 3.91 1.33 17.90
N PRO A 53 4.53 1.89 16.84
CA PRO A 53 4.04 3.13 16.27
C PRO A 53 2.63 2.95 15.69
N GLY A 54 1.80 3.99 15.81
CA GLY A 54 0.43 4.00 15.29
C GLY A 54 -0.62 3.50 16.29
N ILE A 55 -1.85 3.37 15.81
CA ILE A 55 -2.98 2.84 16.58
C ILE A 55 -3.04 1.32 16.39
N VAL A 56 -3.02 0.57 17.48
CA VAL A 56 -3.12 -0.89 17.40
C VAL A 56 -4.54 -1.30 17.02
N VAL A 57 -4.68 -1.97 15.87
CA VAL A 57 -5.94 -2.59 15.43
C VAL A 57 -6.06 -3.99 16.01
N ALA A 58 -4.98 -4.76 15.95
CA ALA A 58 -4.92 -6.12 16.46
C ALA A 58 -3.53 -6.43 17.03
N HIS A 59 -3.50 -7.30 18.05
CA HIS A 59 -2.27 -7.78 18.68
C HIS A 59 -2.37 -9.28 18.99
N ARG A 60 -1.26 -9.98 18.76
CA ARG A 60 -1.03 -11.36 19.22
C ARG A 60 0.37 -11.41 19.82
N PRO A 61 0.54 -11.87 21.06
CA PRO A 61 1.87 -11.99 21.67
C PRO A 61 2.82 -12.81 20.79
N ALA A 62 4.07 -12.38 20.64
CA ALA A 62 5.07 -13.06 19.81
C ALA A 62 5.22 -14.54 20.23
N ALA A 63 5.16 -14.84 21.52
CA ALA A 63 5.23 -16.19 22.07
C ALA A 63 4.01 -17.06 21.76
N SER A 64 2.90 -16.52 21.22
CA SER A 64 1.68 -17.26 20.92
C SER A 64 1.88 -18.30 19.82
N GLY A 65 2.84 -18.10 18.92
CA GLY A 65 3.00 -18.89 17.70
C GLY A 65 1.89 -18.64 16.67
N GLN A 66 1.07 -17.60 16.89
CA GLN A 66 0.09 -17.05 15.96
C GLN A 66 0.56 -15.67 15.53
N TYR A 67 0.73 -15.48 14.23
CA TYR A 67 1.22 -14.24 13.65
C TYR A 67 0.13 -13.59 12.82
N LEU A 68 0.11 -12.26 12.82
CA LEU A 68 -0.88 -11.50 12.06
C LEU A 68 -0.45 -11.38 10.61
N GLY A 69 -1.35 -11.76 9.71
CA GLY A 69 -1.11 -11.82 8.27
C GLY A 69 -1.41 -10.51 7.57
N SER A 70 -1.49 -10.60 6.28
CA SER A 70 -1.60 -9.45 5.37
C SER A 70 -2.86 -8.65 5.63
N PRO A 71 -2.77 -7.37 6.02
CA PRO A 71 -3.93 -6.54 6.21
C PRO A 71 -4.50 -6.01 4.87
N SER A 72 -5.81 -5.77 4.86
CA SER A 72 -6.52 -4.97 3.86
C SER A 72 -7.25 -3.82 4.53
N LEU A 73 -7.23 -2.64 3.91
CA LEU A 73 -7.86 -1.41 4.41
C LEU A 73 -8.90 -0.90 3.42
N LEU A 74 -10.09 -0.62 3.92
CA LEU A 74 -11.17 0.02 3.18
C LEU A 74 -11.61 1.29 3.90
N ALA A 75 -11.70 2.40 3.17
CA ALA A 75 -12.47 3.56 3.56
C ALA A 75 -13.83 3.46 2.83
N ALA A 76 -14.86 3.11 3.57
CA ALA A 76 -16.20 2.92 3.02
C ALA A 76 -16.88 4.26 2.71
N SER A 77 -17.90 4.21 1.86
CA SER A 77 -18.64 5.39 1.38
C SER A 77 -19.38 6.15 2.48
N ASP A 78 -19.70 5.49 3.59
CA ASP A 78 -20.31 6.07 4.78
C ASP A 78 -19.31 6.72 5.76
N GLY A 79 -18.00 6.67 5.44
CA GLY A 79 -16.90 7.18 6.25
C GLY A 79 -16.37 6.20 7.29
N THR A 80 -16.94 5.01 7.41
CA THR A 80 -16.41 3.94 8.26
C THR A 80 -15.11 3.39 7.66
N LEU A 81 -14.09 3.21 8.48
CA LEU A 81 -12.88 2.49 8.08
C LEU A 81 -13.01 1.02 8.49
N TYR A 82 -12.69 0.12 7.57
CA TYR A 82 -12.62 -1.31 7.85
C TYR A 82 -11.21 -1.83 7.62
N VAL A 83 -10.79 -2.76 8.50
CA VAL A 83 -9.53 -3.49 8.37
C VAL A 83 -9.83 -4.97 8.45
N SER A 84 -9.26 -5.75 7.54
CA SER A 84 -9.19 -7.20 7.69
C SER A 84 -7.74 -7.66 7.77
N HIS A 85 -7.49 -8.80 8.41
CA HIS A 85 -6.19 -9.45 8.42
C HIS A 85 -6.35 -10.96 8.67
N ASP A 86 -5.34 -11.72 8.29
CA ASP A 86 -5.27 -13.16 8.48
C ASP A 86 -4.47 -13.53 9.73
N VAL A 87 -4.55 -14.80 10.12
CA VAL A 87 -3.69 -15.41 11.15
C VAL A 87 -2.91 -16.57 10.52
N PHE A 88 -1.59 -16.55 10.69
CA PHE A 88 -0.69 -17.59 10.22
C PHE A 88 0.27 -18.06 11.33
N GLY A 89 1.25 -18.89 11.01
CA GLY A 89 2.23 -19.41 11.98
C GLY A 89 1.97 -20.86 12.40
N PRO A 90 2.83 -21.41 13.27
CA PRO A 90 2.77 -22.83 13.65
C PRO A 90 1.52 -23.20 14.47
N ARG A 91 0.92 -22.23 15.18
CA ARG A 91 -0.30 -22.42 15.99
C ARG A 91 -1.51 -21.68 15.39
N ARG A 92 -1.49 -21.45 14.07
CA ARG A 92 -2.61 -20.81 13.37
C ARG A 92 -3.90 -21.61 13.51
N PRO A 93 -5.07 -20.95 13.44
CA PRO A 93 -6.34 -21.65 13.41
C PRO A 93 -6.52 -22.47 12.13
N GLU A 94 -7.27 -23.57 12.24
CA GLU A 94 -7.78 -24.36 11.11
C GLU A 94 -9.27 -24.62 11.34
N PRO A 95 -10.16 -24.27 10.41
CA PRO A 95 -9.88 -23.67 9.11
C PRO A 95 -9.20 -22.30 9.23
N ARG A 96 -8.60 -21.82 8.12
CA ARG A 96 -8.00 -20.48 8.04
C ARG A 96 -9.03 -19.42 8.38
N GLN A 97 -8.56 -18.30 8.92
CA GLN A 97 -9.45 -17.24 9.41
C GLN A 97 -8.98 -15.88 8.94
N THR A 98 -9.95 -15.06 8.53
CA THR A 98 -9.80 -13.62 8.34
C THR A 98 -10.57 -12.90 9.43
N HIS A 99 -9.91 -11.98 10.14
CA HIS A 99 -10.51 -11.13 11.18
C HIS A 99 -10.89 -9.78 10.57
N VAL A 100 -12.06 -9.25 10.90
CA VAL A 100 -12.58 -7.98 10.41
C VAL A 100 -12.82 -7.03 11.57
N TYR A 101 -12.36 -5.77 11.41
CA TYR A 101 -12.51 -4.68 12.37
C TYR A 101 -13.11 -3.46 11.69
N ALA A 102 -13.80 -2.62 12.45
CA ALA A 102 -14.34 -1.35 11.99
C ALA A 102 -13.96 -0.21 12.95
N SER A 103 -13.80 0.99 12.39
CA SER A 103 -13.63 2.25 13.10
C SER A 103 -14.60 3.29 12.54
N GLN A 104 -15.36 3.94 13.43
CA GLN A 104 -16.28 5.02 13.09
C GLN A 104 -15.76 6.40 13.52
N ASP A 105 -14.56 6.46 14.08
CA ASP A 105 -13.94 7.67 14.63
C ASP A 105 -12.66 8.08 13.87
N GLY A 106 -12.54 7.63 12.63
CA GLY A 106 -11.42 7.96 11.74
C GLY A 106 -10.13 7.21 12.08
N GLY A 107 -10.24 6.02 12.69
CA GLY A 107 -9.11 5.13 13.00
C GLY A 107 -8.54 5.32 14.41
N ARG A 108 -9.18 6.12 15.26
CA ARG A 108 -8.72 6.33 16.65
C ARG A 108 -9.01 5.14 17.56
N SER A 109 -10.10 4.42 17.28
CA SER A 109 -10.43 3.18 17.95
C SER A 109 -11.00 2.15 16.97
N TRP A 110 -10.83 0.87 17.30
CA TRP A 110 -11.21 -0.25 16.44
C TRP A 110 -12.04 -1.27 17.20
N VAL A 111 -13.11 -1.74 16.58
CA VAL A 111 -14.01 -2.74 17.14
C VAL A 111 -14.00 -3.98 16.25
N ALA A 112 -13.76 -5.15 16.84
CA ALA A 112 -13.86 -6.42 16.13
C ALA A 112 -15.30 -6.64 15.65
N ARG A 113 -15.47 -6.99 14.37
CA ARG A 113 -16.77 -7.24 13.74
C ARG A 113 -17.05 -8.71 13.55
N ALA A 114 -16.09 -9.45 12.99
CA ALA A 114 -16.23 -10.86 12.69
C ALA A 114 -14.90 -11.60 12.67
N VAL A 115 -14.96 -12.89 12.86
CA VAL A 115 -13.95 -13.88 12.47
C VAL A 115 -14.58 -14.75 11.40
N VAL A 116 -14.01 -14.72 10.19
CA VAL A 116 -14.55 -15.40 9.01
C VAL A 116 -13.70 -16.64 8.72
N GLU A 117 -14.24 -17.82 8.99
CA GLU A 117 -13.58 -19.10 8.75
C GLU A 117 -13.60 -19.48 7.27
N GLY A 118 -12.58 -20.22 6.80
CA GLY A 118 -12.44 -20.58 5.41
C GLY A 118 -12.24 -19.36 4.51
N GLN A 119 -11.52 -18.35 5.01
CA GLN A 119 -11.18 -17.14 4.29
C GLN A 119 -9.74 -16.73 4.62
N PHE A 120 -8.93 -16.45 3.57
CA PHE A 120 -7.51 -16.17 3.72
C PHE A 120 -6.98 -15.27 2.58
N TRP A 121 -5.95 -14.46 2.84
CA TRP A 121 -5.33 -13.52 1.88
C TRP A 121 -6.35 -12.61 1.17
N SER A 122 -7.25 -12.01 1.93
CA SER A 122 -8.45 -11.41 1.35
C SER A 122 -8.34 -9.90 1.19
N SER A 123 -8.70 -9.45 -0.01
CA SER A 123 -8.98 -8.06 -0.30
C SER A 123 -10.35 -7.69 0.22
N LEU A 124 -10.42 -6.65 1.03
CA LEU A 124 -11.67 -6.07 1.54
C LEU A 124 -12.05 -4.87 0.68
N PHE A 125 -13.24 -4.86 0.12
CA PHE A 125 -13.74 -3.75 -0.70
C PHE A 125 -15.24 -3.56 -0.56
N GLU A 126 -15.72 -2.37 -0.91
CA GLU A 126 -17.14 -2.02 -0.98
C GLU A 126 -17.59 -1.99 -2.43
N HIS A 127 -18.76 -2.57 -2.70
CA HIS A 127 -19.43 -2.49 -3.98
C HIS A 127 -20.93 -2.50 -3.81
N GLN A 128 -21.64 -1.54 -4.44
CA GLN A 128 -23.11 -1.39 -4.40
C GLN A 128 -23.68 -1.47 -2.96
N GLY A 129 -23.02 -0.80 -2.00
CA GLY A 129 -23.45 -0.71 -0.61
C GLY A 129 -23.28 -2.00 0.21
N ALA A 130 -22.53 -2.96 -0.27
CA ALA A 130 -22.15 -4.17 0.47
C ALA A 130 -20.63 -4.28 0.59
N LEU A 131 -20.16 -4.91 1.65
CA LEU A 131 -18.76 -5.26 1.83
C LEU A 131 -18.48 -6.63 1.23
N TYR A 132 -17.28 -6.80 0.67
CA TYR A 132 -16.82 -8.06 0.12
C TYR A 132 -15.44 -8.41 0.62
N LEU A 133 -15.21 -9.73 0.84
CA LEU A 133 -13.89 -10.33 1.03
C LEU A 133 -13.63 -11.27 -0.15
N LEU A 134 -12.64 -10.92 -0.98
CA LEU A 134 -12.19 -11.73 -2.11
C LEU A 134 -10.78 -12.24 -1.82
N GLY A 135 -10.61 -13.55 -1.75
CA GLY A 135 -9.34 -14.18 -1.42
C GLY A 135 -9.36 -15.68 -1.70
N THR A 136 -8.61 -16.42 -0.88
CA THR A 136 -8.57 -17.88 -0.98
C THR A 136 -9.21 -18.52 0.25
N GLU A 137 -9.73 -19.74 0.11
CA GLU A 137 -10.32 -20.51 1.23
C GLU A 137 -9.24 -20.89 2.26
N THR A 138 -8.05 -21.18 1.77
CA THR A 138 -6.86 -21.52 2.57
C THR A 138 -5.60 -21.11 1.81
N GLY A 139 -4.42 -21.22 2.41
CA GLY A 139 -3.16 -21.00 1.67
C GLY A 139 -3.06 -21.97 0.49
N LEU A 140 -3.02 -21.45 -0.74
CA LEU A 140 -3.04 -22.20 -1.99
C LEU A 140 -4.32 -23.04 -2.18
N GLY A 141 -5.47 -22.47 -1.86
CA GLY A 141 -6.78 -23.08 -1.97
C GLY A 141 -7.64 -22.52 -3.11
N ALA A 142 -8.94 -22.85 -3.05
CA ALA A 142 -9.96 -22.29 -3.93
C ALA A 142 -10.02 -20.76 -3.82
N VAL A 143 -10.40 -20.08 -4.91
CA VAL A 143 -10.71 -18.64 -4.87
C VAL A 143 -12.16 -18.48 -4.41
N VAL A 144 -12.36 -17.71 -3.35
CA VAL A 144 -13.68 -17.49 -2.74
C VAL A 144 -13.96 -16.00 -2.54
N ILE A 145 -15.23 -15.64 -2.67
CA ILE A 145 -15.74 -14.30 -2.36
C ILE A 145 -16.90 -14.42 -1.37
N ARG A 146 -16.95 -13.51 -0.41
CA ARG A 146 -18.05 -13.41 0.56
C ARG A 146 -18.61 -12.00 0.57
N ARG A 147 -19.90 -11.87 0.85
CA ARG A 147 -20.61 -10.60 0.94
C ARG A 147 -21.18 -10.39 2.33
N SER A 148 -21.07 -9.17 2.85
CA SER A 148 -21.72 -8.68 4.06
C SER A 148 -22.60 -7.46 3.72
N ARG A 149 -23.82 -7.44 4.27
CA ARG A 149 -24.78 -6.31 4.12
C ARG A 149 -25.08 -5.61 5.47
N ASP A 150 -24.36 -5.97 6.52
CA ASP A 150 -24.56 -5.49 7.89
C ASP A 150 -23.28 -4.88 8.52
N GLY A 151 -22.44 -4.27 7.67
CA GLY A 151 -21.21 -3.63 8.13
C GLY A 151 -20.16 -4.62 8.65
N GLY A 152 -20.05 -5.79 8.02
CA GLY A 152 -19.03 -6.78 8.29
C GLY A 152 -19.31 -7.69 9.48
N ALA A 153 -20.54 -7.69 10.03
CA ALA A 153 -20.90 -8.51 11.18
C ALA A 153 -21.20 -9.97 10.77
N THR A 154 -21.88 -10.17 9.63
CA THR A 154 -22.11 -11.49 9.06
C THR A 154 -21.70 -11.55 7.59
N TRP A 155 -21.35 -12.74 7.13
CA TRP A 155 -20.82 -12.99 5.79
C TRP A 155 -21.47 -14.20 5.15
N THR A 156 -21.68 -14.15 3.83
CA THR A 156 -22.19 -15.31 3.08
C THR A 156 -21.21 -16.48 3.13
N ASP A 157 -21.71 -17.70 2.95
CA ASP A 157 -20.89 -18.91 2.86
C ASP A 157 -20.66 -19.29 1.39
N PRO A 158 -19.40 -19.41 0.91
CA PRO A 158 -19.07 -19.78 -0.46
C PRO A 158 -19.15 -21.30 -0.68
N ALA A 159 -20.32 -21.88 -0.42
CA ALA A 159 -20.54 -23.33 -0.48
C ALA A 159 -20.57 -23.86 -1.93
N SER A 160 -20.98 -23.06 -2.91
CA SER A 160 -21.11 -23.41 -4.32
C SER A 160 -20.69 -22.27 -5.26
N GLU A 161 -20.72 -22.53 -6.56
CA GLU A 161 -20.46 -21.54 -7.62
C GLU A 161 -21.44 -20.36 -7.58
N GLU A 162 -22.69 -20.57 -7.15
CA GLU A 162 -23.70 -19.52 -7.05
C GLU A 162 -23.61 -18.72 -5.75
N THR A 163 -22.78 -19.15 -4.81
CA THR A 163 -22.67 -18.54 -3.48
C THR A 163 -21.29 -17.99 -3.13
N GLY A 164 -20.39 -17.93 -4.11
CA GLY A 164 -19.10 -17.26 -3.95
C GLY A 164 -17.87 -18.17 -4.03
N ARG A 165 -18.01 -19.44 -4.44
CA ARG A 165 -16.86 -20.31 -4.75
C ARG A 165 -16.48 -20.13 -6.20
N LEU A 166 -15.60 -19.14 -6.45
CA LEU A 166 -15.31 -18.69 -7.82
C LEU A 166 -14.44 -19.66 -8.63
N LEU A 167 -13.42 -20.24 -8.00
CA LEU A 167 -12.54 -21.25 -8.60
C LEU A 167 -12.25 -22.33 -7.59
N HIS A 168 -12.64 -23.57 -7.89
CA HIS A 168 -12.46 -24.69 -6.96
C HIS A 168 -11.26 -25.57 -7.31
N GLU A 169 -10.80 -25.53 -8.52
CA GLU A 169 -9.62 -26.26 -8.95
C GLU A 169 -8.39 -25.35 -8.95
N GLY A 170 -7.22 -25.95 -8.77
CA GLY A 170 -5.96 -25.23 -8.80
C GLY A 170 -5.42 -24.88 -7.42
N ARG A 171 -4.23 -24.30 -7.40
CA ARG A 171 -3.50 -23.85 -6.20
C ARG A 171 -3.30 -22.35 -6.29
N HIS A 172 -4.30 -21.60 -5.81
CA HIS A 172 -4.34 -20.17 -5.97
C HIS A 172 -3.67 -19.44 -4.82
N HIS A 173 -2.90 -18.42 -5.18
CA HIS A 173 -2.20 -17.51 -4.28
C HIS A 173 -2.64 -16.08 -4.58
N THR A 174 -2.63 -15.24 -3.56
CA THR A 174 -2.74 -13.79 -3.66
C THR A 174 -2.21 -13.15 -2.37
N ALA A 175 -2.19 -11.84 -2.31
CA ALA A 175 -2.22 -11.05 -1.08
C ALA A 175 -3.42 -10.12 -1.15
N PRO A 176 -3.83 -9.43 -0.08
CA PRO A 176 -4.80 -8.35 -0.18
C PRO A 176 -4.31 -7.29 -1.16
N MET A 177 -4.94 -7.24 -2.33
CA MET A 177 -4.60 -6.35 -3.43
C MET A 177 -5.84 -5.54 -3.85
N PRO A 178 -5.69 -4.36 -4.46
CA PRO A 178 -6.83 -3.57 -4.91
C PRO A 178 -7.75 -4.35 -5.86
N VAL A 179 -9.06 -4.31 -5.59
CA VAL A 179 -10.08 -4.59 -6.60
C VAL A 179 -10.41 -3.26 -7.26
N VAL A 180 -10.25 -3.17 -8.59
CA VAL A 180 -10.33 -1.92 -9.33
C VAL A 180 -11.59 -1.88 -10.20
N LEU A 181 -12.43 -0.84 -10.02
CA LEU A 181 -13.55 -0.58 -10.93
C LEU A 181 -13.08 0.29 -12.11
N HIS A 182 -13.22 -0.23 -13.31
CA HIS A 182 -12.88 0.48 -14.54
C HIS A 182 -13.78 0.06 -15.70
N GLU A 183 -14.34 1.04 -16.43
CA GLU A 183 -15.23 0.82 -17.59
C GLU A 183 -16.36 -0.17 -17.33
N GLY A 184 -17.01 -0.03 -16.16
CA GLY A 184 -18.14 -0.89 -15.78
C GLY A 184 -17.76 -2.32 -15.39
N ARG A 185 -16.48 -2.61 -15.19
CA ARG A 185 -15.99 -3.92 -14.72
C ARG A 185 -15.15 -3.80 -13.46
N LEU A 186 -15.26 -4.79 -12.59
CA LEU A 186 -14.32 -5.00 -11.48
C LEU A 186 -13.19 -5.91 -11.95
N TRP A 187 -11.96 -5.54 -11.56
CA TRP A 187 -10.73 -6.24 -11.89
C TRP A 187 -10.00 -6.64 -10.62
N ALA A 188 -9.61 -7.90 -10.54
CA ALA A 188 -8.77 -8.47 -9.49
C ALA A 188 -7.68 -9.34 -10.11
N SER A 189 -6.66 -9.71 -9.35
CA SER A 189 -5.61 -10.62 -9.80
C SER A 189 -5.26 -11.64 -8.74
N PHE A 190 -4.85 -12.80 -9.21
CA PHE A 190 -4.35 -13.92 -8.42
C PHE A 190 -3.16 -14.54 -9.16
N GLU A 191 -2.44 -15.42 -8.49
CA GLU A 191 -1.47 -16.33 -9.10
C GLU A 191 -1.93 -17.76 -8.94
N GLU A 192 -1.67 -18.60 -9.94
CA GLU A 192 -1.81 -20.04 -9.82
C GLU A 192 -0.42 -20.67 -9.72
N LEU A 193 -0.23 -21.54 -8.73
CA LEU A 193 1.02 -22.29 -8.57
C LEU A 193 0.97 -23.52 -9.48
N LEU A 194 1.64 -23.44 -10.61
CA LEU A 194 1.72 -24.47 -11.63
C LEU A 194 2.91 -25.42 -11.42
N PRO A 195 2.88 -26.64 -11.98
CA PRO A 195 4.06 -27.51 -12.00
C PRO A 195 5.28 -26.80 -12.63
N PRO A 196 6.49 -27.00 -12.13
CA PRO A 196 6.94 -27.99 -11.13
C PRO A 196 6.75 -27.60 -9.66
N PHE A 197 5.88 -26.62 -9.33
CA PHE A 197 5.55 -26.13 -7.98
C PHE A 197 6.73 -25.50 -7.23
N ALA A 198 7.66 -24.89 -7.95
CA ALA A 198 8.78 -24.16 -7.39
C ALA A 198 8.34 -22.75 -6.97
N TRP A 199 8.38 -22.46 -5.66
CA TRP A 199 8.05 -21.15 -5.11
C TRP A 199 9.26 -20.19 -5.17
N PRO A 200 9.10 -18.92 -5.62
CA PRO A 200 7.93 -18.29 -6.22
C PRO A 200 7.87 -18.45 -7.75
N ARG A 201 8.82 -19.15 -8.36
CA ARG A 201 9.06 -19.27 -9.81
C ARG A 201 7.83 -19.77 -10.60
N SER A 202 7.08 -20.69 -9.99
CA SER A 202 5.93 -21.33 -10.63
C SER A 202 4.60 -20.63 -10.33
N LEU A 203 4.60 -19.50 -9.63
CA LEU A 203 3.43 -18.65 -9.50
C LEU A 203 3.16 -17.96 -10.84
N SER A 204 1.95 -18.11 -11.35
CA SER A 204 1.54 -17.63 -12.67
C SER A 204 0.36 -16.68 -12.54
N PRO A 205 0.59 -15.35 -12.66
CA PRO A 205 -0.45 -14.34 -12.55
C PRO A 205 -1.54 -14.49 -13.60
N TYR A 206 -2.78 -14.20 -13.20
CA TYR A 206 -3.93 -14.06 -14.06
C TYR A 206 -4.87 -12.96 -13.57
N LEU A 207 -5.69 -12.44 -14.49
CA LEU A 207 -6.78 -11.51 -14.18
C LEU A 207 -8.08 -12.28 -13.93
N LEU A 208 -8.83 -11.80 -12.94
CA LEU A 208 -10.26 -12.04 -12.79
C LEU A 208 -11.00 -10.74 -13.07
N SER A 209 -12.09 -10.80 -13.83
CA SER A 209 -12.95 -9.64 -14.04
C SER A 209 -14.40 -10.03 -14.08
N VAL A 210 -15.27 -9.12 -13.68
CA VAL A 210 -16.72 -9.30 -13.65
C VAL A 210 -17.40 -7.98 -13.98
N ASP A 211 -18.56 -8.01 -14.63
CA ASP A 211 -19.36 -6.81 -14.84
C ASP A 211 -19.83 -6.25 -13.49
N ALA A 212 -19.71 -4.95 -13.30
CA ALA A 212 -20.02 -4.32 -12.02
C ALA A 212 -21.49 -4.48 -11.59
N ASP A 213 -22.39 -4.70 -12.54
CA ASP A 213 -23.82 -4.93 -12.27
C ASP A 213 -24.20 -6.40 -12.07
N ALA A 214 -23.24 -7.34 -12.22
CA ALA A 214 -23.48 -8.76 -11.99
C ALA A 214 -23.52 -9.09 -10.48
N ASP A 215 -24.10 -10.25 -10.13
CA ASP A 215 -23.94 -10.78 -8.78
C ASP A 215 -22.51 -11.32 -8.60
N LEU A 216 -21.71 -10.66 -7.77
CA LEU A 216 -20.32 -11.04 -7.54
C LEU A 216 -20.16 -12.42 -6.87
N LEU A 217 -21.23 -12.99 -6.32
CA LEU A 217 -21.21 -14.34 -5.73
C LEU A 217 -21.38 -15.44 -6.78
N ASP A 218 -21.87 -15.11 -7.98
CA ASP A 218 -22.04 -16.05 -9.08
C ASP A 218 -20.70 -16.23 -9.83
N ALA A 219 -20.09 -17.40 -9.69
CA ALA A 219 -18.82 -17.74 -10.34
C ALA A 219 -18.91 -17.64 -11.87
N THR A 220 -20.08 -17.92 -12.46
CA THR A 220 -20.27 -17.91 -13.93
C THR A 220 -20.23 -16.50 -14.52
N ALA A 221 -20.43 -15.46 -13.71
CA ALA A 221 -20.29 -14.07 -14.13
C ALA A 221 -18.81 -13.62 -14.25
N TRP A 222 -17.88 -14.33 -13.60
CA TRP A 222 -16.48 -14.00 -13.62
C TRP A 222 -15.76 -14.54 -14.83
N GLN A 223 -14.91 -13.72 -15.42
CA GLN A 223 -14.02 -14.07 -16.51
C GLN A 223 -12.60 -14.18 -15.97
N ARG A 224 -11.91 -15.25 -16.36
CA ARG A 224 -10.51 -15.49 -16.02
C ARG A 224 -9.63 -15.43 -17.26
N SER A 225 -8.54 -14.68 -17.22
CA SER A 225 -7.53 -14.74 -18.27
C SER A 225 -6.70 -16.02 -18.18
N VAL A 226 -5.99 -16.35 -19.25
CA VAL A 226 -4.93 -17.34 -19.18
C VAL A 226 -3.82 -16.84 -18.25
N ALA A 227 -3.32 -17.71 -17.39
CA ALA A 227 -2.21 -17.40 -16.51
C ALA A 227 -0.89 -17.29 -17.29
N ILE A 228 -0.01 -16.36 -16.92
CA ILE A 228 1.28 -16.16 -17.56
C ILE A 228 2.42 -16.66 -16.68
N SER A 229 3.30 -17.49 -17.24
CA SER A 229 4.48 -17.99 -16.53
C SER A 229 5.58 -16.94 -16.44
N PHE A 230 6.38 -17.02 -15.36
CA PHE A 230 7.57 -16.21 -15.23
C PHE A 230 8.57 -16.54 -16.35
N PRO A 231 9.13 -15.52 -17.05
CA PRO A 231 10.04 -15.79 -18.16
C PRO A 231 11.37 -16.41 -17.67
N ASP A 232 11.95 -17.29 -18.49
CA ASP A 232 13.19 -17.99 -18.12
C ASP A 232 14.36 -17.04 -17.83
N GLU A 233 14.45 -15.95 -18.59
CA GLU A 233 15.46 -14.90 -18.46
C GLU A 233 15.02 -13.75 -17.53
N GLY A 234 13.92 -13.93 -16.78
CA GLY A 234 13.44 -12.94 -15.81
C GLY A 234 14.42 -12.74 -14.65
N PRO A 235 14.51 -11.53 -14.08
CA PRO A 235 15.39 -11.25 -12.94
C PRO A 235 14.93 -11.96 -11.67
N GLY A 236 15.87 -12.40 -10.85
CA GLY A 236 15.57 -13.02 -9.55
C GLY A 236 14.92 -14.40 -9.61
N GLU A 237 14.20 -14.74 -8.55
CA GLU A 237 13.67 -16.08 -8.30
C GLU A 237 12.24 -16.29 -8.85
N GLY A 238 11.49 -15.22 -9.11
CA GLY A 238 10.10 -15.25 -9.55
C GLY A 238 9.32 -14.03 -9.10
N TRP A 239 8.02 -14.04 -9.36
CA TRP A 239 7.08 -12.98 -8.99
C TRP A 239 5.95 -13.51 -8.12
N LEU A 240 5.27 -12.61 -7.44
CA LEU A 240 4.10 -12.90 -6.60
C LEU A 240 3.39 -11.60 -6.19
N GLU A 241 2.19 -11.75 -5.60
CA GLU A 241 1.44 -10.62 -5.03
C GLU A 241 1.15 -9.54 -6.07
N THR A 242 0.56 -9.98 -7.17
CA THR A 242 0.23 -9.17 -8.34
C THR A 242 -1.03 -8.33 -8.10
N GLN A 243 -1.06 -7.10 -8.62
CA GLN A 243 -2.19 -6.19 -8.50
C GLN A 243 -2.58 -5.55 -9.83
N PRO A 244 -3.88 -5.39 -10.13
CA PRO A 244 -4.33 -4.59 -11.26
C PRO A 244 -4.20 -3.10 -10.97
N VAL A 245 -3.81 -2.34 -11.99
CA VAL A 245 -3.79 -0.88 -12.00
C VAL A 245 -4.31 -0.38 -13.34
N ILE A 246 -4.97 0.79 -13.33
CA ILE A 246 -5.40 1.46 -14.56
C ILE A 246 -4.34 2.50 -14.93
N THR A 247 -3.84 2.43 -16.14
CA THR A 247 -2.85 3.40 -16.65
C THR A 247 -3.49 4.77 -16.89
N PRO A 248 -2.70 5.85 -17.03
CA PRO A 248 -3.23 7.16 -17.39
C PRO A 248 -4.01 7.18 -18.71
N GLY A 249 -3.72 6.23 -19.60
CA GLY A 249 -4.44 6.04 -20.89
C GLY A 249 -5.63 5.11 -20.82
N GLY A 250 -6.04 4.64 -19.64
CA GLY A 250 -7.21 3.76 -19.45
C GLY A 250 -6.94 2.27 -19.64
N GLY A 251 -5.73 1.86 -20.01
CA GLY A 251 -5.40 0.43 -20.15
C GLY A 251 -5.21 -0.26 -18.80
N VAL A 252 -5.56 -1.54 -18.73
CA VAL A 252 -5.30 -2.39 -17.56
C VAL A 252 -3.87 -2.89 -17.61
N ARG A 253 -3.13 -2.73 -16.51
CA ARG A 253 -1.82 -3.35 -16.28
C ARG A 253 -1.83 -4.13 -14.98
N LEU A 254 -0.91 -5.07 -14.85
CA LEU A 254 -0.59 -5.71 -13.58
C LEU A 254 0.81 -5.28 -13.13
N LEU A 255 0.93 -4.98 -11.86
CA LEU A 255 2.22 -4.76 -11.18
C LEU A 255 2.45 -5.92 -10.21
N SER A 256 3.63 -6.52 -10.25
CA SER A 256 3.96 -7.67 -9.41
C SER A 256 5.27 -7.47 -8.69
N ARG A 257 5.33 -7.90 -7.45
CA ARG A 257 6.57 -8.07 -6.69
C ARG A 257 7.48 -9.07 -7.40
N VAL A 258 8.79 -8.79 -7.42
CA VAL A 258 9.83 -9.70 -7.94
C VAL A 258 10.81 -10.04 -6.81
N ASP A 259 10.97 -11.32 -6.51
CA ASP A 259 11.89 -11.78 -5.46
C ASP A 259 13.33 -11.85 -6.03
N VAL A 260 14.10 -10.77 -5.86
CA VAL A 260 15.50 -10.70 -6.30
C VAL A 260 16.47 -11.03 -5.17
N ARG A 261 17.68 -11.45 -5.51
CA ARG A 261 18.75 -11.78 -4.57
C ARG A 261 20.08 -11.21 -5.03
N GLY A 262 20.68 -10.34 -4.22
CA GLY A 262 21.96 -9.70 -4.56
C GLY A 262 21.90 -8.77 -5.76
N GLU A 263 20.71 -8.38 -6.17
CA GLU A 263 20.41 -7.47 -7.27
C GLU A 263 19.64 -6.24 -6.77
N HIS A 264 19.56 -5.22 -7.60
CA HIS A 264 18.65 -4.10 -7.34
C HIS A 264 17.19 -4.54 -7.42
N GLU A 265 16.37 -4.02 -6.52
CA GLU A 265 14.96 -4.32 -6.47
C GLU A 265 14.23 -3.89 -7.75
N ARG A 266 13.29 -4.71 -8.17
CA ARG A 266 12.48 -4.53 -9.37
C ARG A 266 11.02 -4.87 -9.10
N MET A 267 10.13 -4.36 -9.94
CA MET A 267 8.78 -4.88 -10.09
C MET A 267 8.61 -5.46 -11.50
N ALA A 268 7.71 -6.40 -11.66
CA ALA A 268 7.27 -6.80 -12.98
C ALA A 268 6.08 -5.94 -13.42
N VAL A 269 6.05 -5.58 -14.68
CA VAL A 269 4.95 -4.89 -15.33
C VAL A 269 4.38 -5.77 -16.42
N LEU A 270 3.10 -6.11 -16.32
CA LEU A 270 2.37 -6.91 -17.29
C LEU A 270 1.29 -6.05 -17.94
N GLY A 271 1.13 -6.15 -19.24
CA GLY A 271 0.07 -5.50 -20.01
C GLY A 271 -1.06 -6.46 -20.29
N TRP A 272 -2.29 -5.96 -20.29
CA TRP A 272 -3.49 -6.65 -20.76
C TRP A 272 -3.92 -6.07 -22.11
N ASP A 273 -4.00 -6.88 -23.14
CA ASP A 273 -4.38 -6.46 -24.51
C ASP A 273 -5.86 -6.68 -24.85
N GLY A 274 -6.65 -7.14 -23.87
CA GLY A 274 -8.06 -7.51 -24.03
C GLY A 274 -8.26 -9.04 -24.16
N GLU A 275 -7.21 -9.80 -24.40
CA GLU A 275 -7.27 -11.24 -24.58
C GLU A 275 -6.26 -11.99 -23.68
N ARG A 276 -5.03 -11.47 -23.57
CA ARG A 276 -3.94 -12.12 -22.85
C ARG A 276 -3.04 -11.13 -22.11
N LEU A 277 -2.35 -11.64 -21.11
CA LEU A 277 -1.30 -10.93 -20.40
C LEU A 277 0.03 -11.06 -21.17
N GLN A 278 0.82 -9.99 -21.14
CA GLN A 278 2.15 -9.93 -21.74
C GLN A 278 3.14 -9.25 -20.78
N VAL A 279 4.37 -9.76 -20.68
CA VAL A 279 5.43 -9.10 -19.89
C VAL A 279 5.90 -7.87 -20.64
N LEU A 280 5.74 -6.69 -20.04
CA LEU A 280 6.22 -5.42 -20.58
C LEU A 280 7.65 -5.10 -20.10
N GLY A 281 8.05 -5.61 -18.95
CA GLY A 281 9.40 -5.44 -18.42
C GLY A 281 9.52 -5.56 -16.92
N PHE A 282 10.76 -5.33 -16.46
CA PHE A 282 11.15 -5.40 -15.05
C PHE A 282 11.91 -4.13 -14.63
N PRO A 283 11.25 -2.96 -14.57
CA PRO A 283 11.91 -1.72 -14.18
C PRO A 283 12.42 -1.79 -12.74
N ARG A 284 13.47 -1.01 -12.45
CA ARG A 284 13.91 -0.79 -11.06
C ARG A 284 12.79 -0.14 -10.26
N PHE A 285 12.56 -0.68 -9.08
CA PHE A 285 11.55 -0.17 -8.16
C PHE A 285 11.96 -0.46 -6.72
N ALA A 286 12.27 0.58 -5.96
CA ALA A 286 12.63 0.46 -4.55
C ALA A 286 11.49 -0.23 -3.78
N GLY A 287 11.82 -1.25 -3.02
CA GLY A 287 10.83 -2.06 -2.31
C GLY A 287 10.12 -3.13 -3.16
N GLY A 288 10.49 -3.29 -4.43
CA GLY A 288 9.87 -4.23 -5.37
C GLY A 288 10.02 -5.71 -5.02
N SER A 289 10.89 -6.05 -4.07
CA SER A 289 11.03 -7.41 -3.53
C SER A 289 10.13 -7.67 -2.32
N LYS A 290 9.26 -6.73 -1.97
CA LYS A 290 8.26 -6.84 -0.89
C LYS A 290 6.88 -6.47 -1.45
N LYS A 291 5.81 -6.90 -0.75
CA LYS A 291 4.44 -6.51 -1.14
C LYS A 291 4.27 -4.99 -1.07
N PHE A 292 3.72 -4.42 -2.10
CA PHE A 292 3.31 -3.02 -2.18
C PHE A 292 1.90 -2.91 -2.77
N THR A 293 1.16 -1.87 -2.37
CA THR A 293 -0.19 -1.58 -2.87
C THR A 293 -0.19 -0.20 -3.53
N VAL A 294 -0.64 -0.13 -4.77
CA VAL A 294 -0.69 1.12 -5.53
C VAL A 294 -2.14 1.62 -5.61
N ARG A 295 -2.36 2.92 -5.30
CA ARG A 295 -3.65 3.59 -5.41
C ARG A 295 -3.53 4.84 -6.29
N TRP A 296 -4.44 4.98 -7.22
CA TRP A 296 -4.57 6.21 -8.01
C TRP A 296 -5.30 7.29 -7.21
N ASP A 297 -4.75 8.48 -7.23
CA ASP A 297 -5.38 9.68 -6.68
C ASP A 297 -5.69 10.69 -7.80
N PRO A 298 -6.97 10.90 -8.13
CA PRO A 298 -7.36 11.84 -9.16
C PRO A 298 -7.07 13.30 -8.78
N SER A 299 -7.00 13.65 -7.49
CA SER A 299 -6.76 15.01 -7.02
C SER A 299 -5.31 15.46 -7.28
N THR A 300 -4.33 14.61 -7.04
CA THR A 300 -2.91 14.86 -7.31
C THR A 300 -2.48 14.38 -8.69
N ARG A 301 -3.31 13.58 -9.37
CA ARG A 301 -3.00 12.88 -10.64
C ARG A 301 -1.73 12.06 -10.50
N ARG A 302 -1.65 11.27 -9.41
CA ARG A 302 -0.53 10.39 -9.07
C ARG A 302 -1.02 9.05 -8.57
N TYR A 303 -0.18 8.06 -8.78
CA TYR A 303 -0.25 6.77 -8.09
C TYR A 303 0.58 6.88 -6.83
N TRP A 304 0.02 6.44 -5.72
CA TRP A 304 0.68 6.45 -4.41
C TRP A 304 0.86 5.05 -3.90
N THR A 305 1.97 4.81 -3.25
CA THR A 305 2.30 3.53 -2.62
C THR A 305 3.20 3.73 -1.41
N LEU A 306 3.23 2.72 -0.55
CA LEU A 306 4.15 2.58 0.56
C LEU A 306 5.05 1.37 0.29
N VAL A 307 6.34 1.56 0.38
CA VAL A 307 7.34 0.53 0.07
C VAL A 307 8.34 0.35 1.21
N ASN A 308 8.82 -0.87 1.40
CA ASN A 308 9.98 -1.10 2.25
C ASN A 308 11.25 -0.85 1.43
N GLU A 309 11.74 0.38 1.48
CA GLU A 309 12.93 0.81 0.77
C GLU A 309 14.19 0.34 1.51
N VAL A 310 15.13 -0.25 0.78
CA VAL A 310 16.47 -0.57 1.30
C VAL A 310 17.35 0.66 1.15
N GLU A 311 18.05 1.04 2.22
CA GLU A 311 18.84 2.28 2.24
C GLU A 311 20.05 2.21 1.30
N GLU A 312 20.73 1.08 1.28
CA GLU A 312 21.88 0.83 0.40
C GLU A 312 21.69 -0.46 -0.39
N GLU A 313 21.51 -0.36 -1.70
CA GLU A 313 21.37 -1.49 -2.62
C GLU A 313 22.65 -1.68 -3.48
N PRO A 314 22.95 -2.92 -3.92
CA PRO A 314 22.20 -4.14 -3.68
C PRO A 314 22.53 -4.83 -2.36
N VAL A 315 21.53 -5.44 -1.73
CA VAL A 315 21.73 -6.34 -0.58
C VAL A 315 21.46 -7.80 -0.96
N ARG A 316 22.03 -8.74 -0.20
CA ARG A 316 21.89 -10.17 -0.52
C ARG A 316 20.45 -10.65 -0.58
N LEU A 317 19.60 -10.18 0.33
CA LEU A 317 18.19 -10.58 0.43
C LEU A 317 17.30 -9.37 0.71
N PRO A 318 16.96 -8.57 -0.32
CA PRO A 318 16.14 -7.37 -0.14
C PRO A 318 14.78 -7.67 0.49
N ALA A 319 14.18 -8.83 0.17
CA ALA A 319 12.90 -9.27 0.71
C ALA A 319 12.86 -9.39 2.25
N ALA A 320 14.02 -9.51 2.91
CA ALA A 320 14.13 -9.57 4.37
C ALA A 320 14.22 -8.19 5.04
N VAL A 321 14.56 -7.12 4.33
CA VAL A 321 14.72 -5.78 4.89
C VAL A 321 13.38 -5.05 4.89
N ARG A 322 12.70 -4.99 6.04
CA ARG A 322 11.33 -4.46 6.17
C ARG A 322 11.15 -3.44 7.30
N ASN A 323 12.25 -3.02 7.90
CA ASN A 323 12.27 -2.11 9.05
C ASN A 323 12.10 -0.62 8.69
N ARG A 324 11.92 -0.30 7.39
CA ARG A 324 11.73 1.07 6.90
C ARG A 324 10.56 1.11 5.91
N LEU A 325 9.62 2.03 6.10
CA LEU A 325 8.46 2.22 5.24
C LEU A 325 8.46 3.64 4.68
N THR A 326 8.53 3.75 3.35
CA THR A 326 8.69 5.02 2.62
C THR A 326 7.45 5.30 1.76
N LEU A 327 7.00 6.56 1.76
CA LEU A 327 5.96 7.05 0.85
C LEU A 327 6.57 7.36 -0.52
N VAL A 328 5.97 6.76 -1.55
CA VAL A 328 6.44 6.86 -2.94
C VAL A 328 5.28 7.20 -3.86
N SER A 329 5.53 7.94 -4.93
CA SER A 329 4.51 8.21 -5.95
C SER A 329 5.05 8.18 -7.37
N SER A 330 4.15 7.95 -8.34
CA SER A 330 4.40 8.01 -9.77
C SER A 330 3.27 8.75 -10.48
N ARG A 331 3.55 9.31 -11.67
CA ARG A 331 2.53 9.87 -12.58
C ARG A 331 2.20 8.94 -13.75
N ASP A 332 3.08 8.02 -14.04
CA ASP A 332 3.11 7.22 -15.27
C ASP A 332 3.23 5.71 -15.03
N LEU A 333 3.42 5.26 -13.76
CA LEU A 333 3.74 3.90 -13.36
C LEU A 333 5.13 3.40 -13.81
N GLU A 334 5.96 4.29 -14.36
CA GLU A 334 7.29 4.00 -14.88
C GLU A 334 8.37 4.67 -14.02
N SER A 335 8.18 5.96 -13.73
CA SER A 335 9.08 6.78 -12.92
C SER A 335 8.52 6.99 -11.52
N TRP A 336 9.24 6.56 -10.50
CA TRP A 336 8.82 6.63 -9.11
C TRP A 336 9.71 7.57 -8.31
N SER A 337 9.11 8.33 -7.41
CA SER A 337 9.80 9.29 -6.54
C SER A 337 9.50 8.97 -5.08
N SER A 338 10.55 8.82 -4.26
CA SER A 338 10.46 8.72 -2.80
C SER A 338 10.28 10.11 -2.19
N HIS A 339 9.41 10.24 -1.19
CA HIS A 339 9.05 11.52 -0.58
C HIS A 339 9.41 11.62 0.90
N ALA A 340 9.06 10.61 1.68
CA ALA A 340 9.28 10.61 3.13
C ALA A 340 9.36 9.20 3.68
N VAL A 341 10.28 8.98 4.61
CA VAL A 341 10.29 7.79 5.47
C VAL A 341 9.26 8.03 6.57
N LEU A 342 8.22 7.21 6.60
CA LEU A 342 7.13 7.34 7.55
C LEU A 342 7.38 6.53 8.82
N LEU A 343 7.96 5.35 8.68
CA LEU A 343 8.31 4.46 9.79
C LEU A 343 9.71 3.91 9.56
N SER A 344 10.51 3.85 10.62
CA SER A 344 11.82 3.22 10.60
C SER A 344 12.22 2.72 11.98
N HIS A 345 13.05 1.67 12.01
CA HIS A 345 13.63 1.11 13.22
C HIS A 345 15.02 0.54 12.91
N GLU A 346 15.94 0.52 13.89
CA GLU A 346 17.31 0.05 13.69
C GLU A 346 17.42 -1.48 13.61
N ASP A 347 16.55 -2.21 14.34
CA ASP A 347 16.55 -3.67 14.34
C ASP A 347 15.90 -4.20 13.06
N VAL A 348 16.71 -4.73 12.14
CA VAL A 348 16.27 -5.32 10.88
C VAL A 348 15.79 -6.77 11.01
N ASP A 349 16.17 -7.45 12.09
CA ASP A 349 15.88 -8.87 12.28
C ASP A 349 14.52 -9.11 12.94
N HIS A 350 14.09 -8.22 13.84
CA HIS A 350 12.86 -8.39 14.62
C HIS A 350 11.84 -7.30 14.40
N THR A 351 12.15 -6.28 13.58
CA THR A 351 11.20 -5.20 13.28
C THR A 351 10.85 -5.15 11.80
N GLY A 352 9.55 -5.02 11.52
CA GLY A 352 9.04 -4.89 10.15
C GLY A 352 7.76 -4.07 10.10
N PHE A 353 7.69 -3.12 9.16
CA PHE A 353 6.51 -2.32 8.81
C PHE A 353 6.12 -2.69 7.38
N GLN A 354 5.35 -3.75 7.21
CA GLN A 354 5.27 -4.45 5.94
C GLN A 354 3.83 -4.71 5.51
N TYR A 355 3.66 -5.15 4.26
CA TYR A 355 2.36 -5.47 3.68
C TYR A 355 1.37 -4.30 3.82
N ALA A 356 1.88 -3.07 3.77
CA ALA A 356 1.03 -1.90 3.91
C ALA A 356 -0.08 -1.88 2.85
N ASP A 357 -1.31 -1.61 3.29
CA ASP A 357 -2.43 -1.24 2.43
C ASP A 357 -2.89 0.16 2.81
N LEU A 358 -3.27 0.96 1.82
CA LEU A 358 -3.56 2.38 1.99
C LEU A 358 -4.90 2.77 1.37
N ALA A 359 -5.50 3.81 1.93
CA ALA A 359 -6.68 4.46 1.37
C ALA A 359 -6.52 5.99 1.44
N LEU A 360 -7.22 6.69 0.54
CA LEU A 360 -7.26 8.15 0.50
C LEU A 360 -8.56 8.62 1.14
N VAL A 361 -8.47 9.48 2.16
CA VAL A 361 -9.60 9.97 2.95
C VAL A 361 -9.55 11.49 2.99
N GLY A 362 -10.28 12.15 2.10
CA GLY A 362 -10.18 13.59 1.92
C GLY A 362 -8.77 14.00 1.48
N GLU A 363 -8.13 14.87 2.25
CA GLU A 363 -6.74 15.29 2.01
C GLU A 363 -5.69 14.38 2.67
N ASP A 364 -6.13 13.37 3.42
CA ASP A 364 -5.26 12.48 4.18
C ASP A 364 -5.05 11.14 3.46
N LEU A 365 -3.87 10.56 3.65
CA LEU A 365 -3.58 9.18 3.35
C LEU A 365 -3.60 8.38 4.66
N VAL A 366 -4.43 7.36 4.72
CA VAL A 366 -4.45 6.41 5.83
C VAL A 366 -3.89 5.07 5.38
N PHE A 367 -3.23 4.35 6.29
CA PHE A 367 -2.71 3.04 5.97
C PHE A 367 -2.67 2.12 7.18
N VAL A 368 -2.67 0.84 6.90
CA VAL A 368 -2.40 -0.22 7.88
C VAL A 368 -1.08 -0.90 7.55
N SER A 369 -0.39 -1.34 8.59
CA SER A 369 0.85 -2.10 8.47
C SER A 369 0.74 -3.40 9.25
N ARG A 370 1.19 -4.49 8.64
CA ARG A 370 1.57 -5.71 9.33
C ARG A 370 2.90 -5.42 10.02
N THR A 371 2.87 -5.26 11.35
CA THR A 371 3.96 -4.70 12.13
C THR A 371 4.56 -5.75 13.07
N ALA A 372 5.83 -6.07 12.86
CA ALA A 372 6.66 -6.77 13.83
C ALA A 372 7.36 -5.74 14.69
N TYR A 373 7.14 -5.78 16.00
CA TYR A 373 7.67 -4.78 16.93
C TYR A 373 7.92 -5.38 18.30
N PRO A 374 8.95 -4.90 19.05
CA PRO A 374 9.18 -5.34 20.42
C PRO A 374 7.96 -5.13 21.32
N GLU A 375 7.74 -6.04 22.23
CA GLU A 375 6.73 -5.97 23.29
C GLU A 375 7.39 -6.09 24.67
N VAL A 376 6.66 -5.87 25.74
CA VAL A 376 7.20 -5.92 27.13
C VAL A 376 7.88 -7.26 27.42
N SER A 377 7.42 -8.35 26.80
CA SER A 377 7.96 -9.72 26.97
C SER A 377 9.22 -10.00 26.14
N GLY A 378 9.60 -9.12 25.21
CA GLY A 378 10.77 -9.27 24.37
C GLY A 378 10.53 -8.82 22.91
N PRO A 379 11.48 -9.12 21.99
CA PRO A 379 11.34 -8.78 20.58
C PRO A 379 10.19 -9.58 19.93
N ALA A 380 9.71 -9.11 18.76
CA ALA A 380 8.92 -9.94 17.88
C ALA A 380 9.70 -11.20 17.47
N ASN A 381 9.01 -12.21 16.97
CA ASN A 381 9.65 -13.48 16.58
C ASN A 381 10.75 -13.26 15.52
N ASP A 382 10.44 -12.49 14.51
CA ASP A 382 11.34 -11.95 13.48
C ASP A 382 10.62 -10.82 12.71
N TYR A 383 11.30 -10.20 11.75
CA TYR A 383 10.73 -9.12 10.92
C TYR A 383 9.47 -9.55 10.16
N HIS A 384 9.33 -10.83 9.80
CA HIS A 384 8.20 -11.35 9.02
C HIS A 384 7.03 -11.79 9.90
N ASN A 385 7.28 -12.42 11.04
CA ASN A 385 6.28 -13.00 11.92
C ASN A 385 5.71 -11.95 12.88
N SER A 386 4.86 -11.10 12.32
CA SER A 386 4.36 -9.89 12.97
C SER A 386 3.37 -10.16 14.09
N ASN A 387 3.48 -9.39 15.16
CA ASN A 387 2.63 -9.46 16.35
C ASN A 387 1.56 -8.36 16.41
N TYR A 388 1.62 -7.34 15.54
CA TYR A 388 0.64 -6.27 15.48
C TYR A 388 0.09 -6.04 14.07
N ILE A 389 -1.15 -5.52 13.99
CA ILE A 389 -1.65 -4.71 12.88
C ILE A 389 -1.80 -3.28 13.42
N THR A 390 -1.11 -2.33 12.81
CA THR A 390 -1.12 -0.93 13.22
C THR A 390 -1.74 -0.05 12.13
N PHE A 391 -2.53 0.94 12.55
CA PHE A 391 -3.15 1.94 11.69
C PHE A 391 -2.44 3.28 11.85
N HIS A 392 -2.31 4.00 10.73
CA HIS A 392 -1.61 5.28 10.66
C HIS A 392 -2.36 6.27 9.78
N ARG A 393 -2.17 7.58 10.05
CA ARG A 393 -2.74 8.67 9.26
C ARG A 393 -1.66 9.69 8.93
N LEU A 394 -1.46 9.97 7.65
CA LEU A 394 -0.63 11.04 7.14
C LEU A 394 -1.52 12.17 6.63
N ALA A 395 -1.59 13.25 7.39
CA ALA A 395 -2.38 14.41 7.03
C ALA A 395 -1.77 15.14 5.82
N ARG A 396 -2.62 15.57 4.89
CA ARG A 396 -2.23 16.36 3.72
C ARG A 396 -1.05 15.78 2.93
N TYR A 397 -1.08 14.46 2.72
CA TYR A 397 0.01 13.69 2.10
C TYR A 397 0.49 14.27 0.74
N ALA A 398 -0.39 14.94 -0.01
CA ALA A 398 -0.08 15.54 -1.31
C ALA A 398 1.03 16.62 -1.21
N GLU A 399 1.17 17.29 -0.05
CA GLU A 399 2.22 18.28 0.19
C GLU A 399 3.62 17.64 0.22
N CYS A 400 3.72 16.35 0.51
CA CYS A 400 4.97 15.60 0.48
C CYS A 400 5.60 15.57 -0.92
N ALA A 401 4.78 15.46 -1.97
CA ALA A 401 5.26 15.44 -3.34
C ALA A 401 5.66 16.84 -3.87
N ALA A 402 5.21 17.92 -3.24
CA ALA A 402 5.53 19.28 -3.66
C ALA A 402 6.98 19.70 -3.28
N ARG A 403 7.60 18.98 -2.33
CA ARG A 403 8.92 19.30 -1.75
C ARG A 403 10.09 18.55 -2.35
N ALA A 404 9.82 17.47 -3.08
CA ALA A 404 10.84 16.66 -3.76
C ALA A 404 11.40 17.31 -5.04
N ARG A 405 11.31 18.67 -5.17
CA ARG A 405 11.81 19.44 -6.31
C ARG A 405 13.04 20.25 -5.93
#